data_fe716e731d5210eccbfec19ff91e7cad
#
_entry.id   fe716e731d5210eccbfec19ff91e7cad
#
_cell.length_a   1.000
_cell.length_b   1.000
_cell.length_c   1.000
_cell.angle_alpha   90.00
_cell.angle_beta   90.00
_cell.angle_gamma   90.00
#
_symmetry.space_group_name_H-M   'P 1'
#
loop_
_entity.id
_entity.type
_entity.pdbx_description
1 polymer ?
#
loop_
_entity_poly.entity_id
_entity_poly.type
_entity_poly.pdbx_seq_one_letter_code
_entity_poly.pdbx_strand_id
1 'polypeptide(L)'
;MPFLIKLVKIMFFILTVSAGQALAHEQRELSPKTKDALLHVVAHSIGNAMLREFDLPILVPEVDIADDFATVFIYLSFPERARSIISARARQHLADGKEPSMFSEYRNDRHRAGRLICLLYGQDPSRFKSMASYFGLKGREARVCRDFSAEIGRSWRRIIKTYSMPPDARVTEVGNLMVADTRYARALATTEFQQDVYFLLSRIDWHSQITLNIDDCNGAATWSRNGRRITICDSYIERFEKQLSK
;
A
#
# COMPACT_ATOMS: atom_id res chain seq x y z
N MET A 1 49.21 43.90 18.87
CA MET A 1 47.74 43.87 18.80
C MET A 1 47.09 43.28 17.56
N PRO A 2 47.77 43.07 16.42
CA PRO A 2 47.10 42.46 15.22
C PRO A 2 46.90 40.92 15.32
N PHE A 3 47.65 40.25 16.22
CA PHE A 3 47.59 38.77 16.34
C PHE A 3 46.35 38.27 17.10
N LEU A 4 45.87 39.01 18.09
CA LEU A 4 44.66 38.67 18.86
C LEU A 4 43.37 38.75 18.00
N ILE A 5 43.30 39.71 17.08
CA ILE A 5 42.11 39.94 16.24
C ILE A 5 41.94 38.80 15.19
N LYS A 6 43.05 38.21 14.73
CA LYS A 6 43.00 37.06 13.80
C LYS A 6 42.52 35.77 14.50
N LEU A 7 42.91 35.56 15.76
CA LEU A 7 42.47 34.38 16.53
C LEU A 7 40.97 34.43 16.86
N VAL A 8 40.41 35.59 17.17
CA VAL A 8 39.00 35.80 17.45
C VAL A 8 38.15 35.57 16.18
N LYS A 9 38.61 36.00 14.99
CA LYS A 9 37.92 35.76 13.74
C LYS A 9 37.87 34.26 13.33
N ILE A 10 38.94 33.52 13.59
CA ILE A 10 39.01 32.08 13.30
C ILE A 10 38.10 31.30 14.27
N MET A 11 38.05 31.69 15.55
CA MET A 11 37.20 31.06 16.54
C MET A 11 35.71 31.32 16.29
N PHE A 12 35.34 32.51 15.76
CA PHE A 12 33.95 32.81 15.36
C PHE A 12 33.50 32.04 14.08
N PHE A 13 34.43 31.78 13.17
CA PHE A 13 34.13 31.02 11.95
C PHE A 13 33.94 29.52 12.20
N ILE A 14 34.65 28.96 13.19
CA ILE A 14 34.49 27.53 13.58
C ILE A 14 33.17 27.31 14.33
N LEU A 15 32.69 28.28 15.11
CA LEU A 15 31.42 28.20 15.84
C LEU A 15 30.17 28.27 14.91
N THR A 16 30.26 28.95 13.78
CA THR A 16 29.14 29.07 12.84
C THR A 16 28.98 27.85 11.95
N VAL A 17 30.04 27.05 11.68
CA VAL A 17 29.97 25.81 10.93
C VAL A 17 29.35 24.66 11.72
N SER A 18 29.51 24.66 13.06
CA SER A 18 28.96 23.62 13.93
C SER A 18 27.45 23.75 14.16
N ALA A 19 26.86 24.92 13.98
CA ALA A 19 25.43 25.17 14.19
C ALA A 19 24.59 24.74 12.95
N GLY A 20 25.20 24.60 11.79
CA GLY A 20 24.51 24.21 10.56
C GLY A 20 24.26 22.70 10.41
N GLN A 21 24.95 21.86 11.19
CA GLN A 21 24.81 20.39 11.08
C GLN A 21 23.76 19.79 12.03
N ALA A 22 23.24 20.55 12.98
CA ALA A 22 22.28 20.06 13.97
C ALA A 22 20.82 20.01 13.48
N LEU A 23 20.52 20.45 12.25
CA LEU A 23 19.17 20.48 11.67
C LEU A 23 18.98 19.61 10.42
N ALA A 24 19.94 18.77 10.07
CA ALA A 24 19.67 17.64 9.22
C ALA A 24 18.87 16.63 10.06
N HIS A 25 17.58 16.93 10.24
CA HIS A 25 16.62 15.99 10.79
C HIS A 25 16.65 14.78 9.87
N GLU A 26 17.22 13.69 10.36
CA GLU A 26 17.42 12.44 9.66
C GLU A 26 16.06 12.01 9.09
N GLN A 27 15.85 12.30 7.81
CA GLN A 27 14.70 11.84 7.07
C GLN A 27 14.83 10.32 6.92
N ARG A 28 14.45 9.60 7.99
CA ARG A 28 14.50 8.14 8.00
C ARG A 28 13.58 7.64 6.91
N GLU A 29 14.18 7.13 5.87
CA GLU A 29 13.46 6.51 4.77
C GLU A 29 12.64 5.32 5.28
N LEU A 30 11.41 5.18 4.78
CA LEU A 30 10.59 4.00 5.09
C LEU A 30 11.19 2.76 4.47
N SER A 31 11.11 1.64 5.18
CA SER A 31 11.59 0.36 4.68
C SER A 31 10.86 -0.04 3.38
N PRO A 32 11.53 -0.70 2.44
CA PRO A 32 10.88 -1.20 1.23
C PRO A 32 9.66 -2.09 1.52
N LYS A 33 9.71 -2.90 2.59
CA LYS A 33 8.58 -3.73 3.01
C LYS A 33 7.37 -2.88 3.43
N THR A 34 7.60 -1.75 4.11
CA THR A 34 6.54 -0.82 4.49
C THR A 34 5.90 -0.19 3.26
N LYS A 35 6.70 0.32 2.32
CA LYS A 35 6.20 0.88 1.06
C LYS A 35 5.39 -0.16 0.26
N ASP A 36 5.87 -1.39 0.16
CA ASP A 36 5.17 -2.48 -0.51
C ASP A 36 3.83 -2.82 0.18
N ALA A 37 3.81 -2.95 1.51
CA ALA A 37 2.57 -3.21 2.24
C ALA A 37 1.56 -2.07 2.09
N LEU A 38 2.00 -0.82 2.10
CA LEU A 38 1.15 0.35 1.89
C LEU A 38 0.62 0.43 0.45
N LEU A 39 1.40 0.00 -0.55
CA LEU A 39 0.92 -0.07 -1.92
C LEU A 39 -0.25 -1.06 -2.06
N HIS A 40 -0.22 -2.19 -1.32
CA HIS A 40 -1.39 -3.07 -1.25
C HIS A 40 -2.57 -2.41 -0.54
N VAL A 41 -2.35 -1.60 0.50
CA VAL A 41 -3.42 -0.83 1.17
C VAL A 41 -4.06 0.15 0.20
N VAL A 42 -3.28 0.83 -0.64
CA VAL A 42 -3.81 1.70 -1.71
C VAL A 42 -4.67 0.88 -2.67
N ALA A 43 -4.17 -0.27 -3.16
CA ALA A 43 -4.93 -1.14 -4.06
C ALA A 43 -6.24 -1.65 -3.42
N HIS A 44 -6.22 -2.01 -2.13
CA HIS A 44 -7.41 -2.39 -1.37
C HIS A 44 -8.43 -1.24 -1.30
N SER A 45 -7.96 -0.02 -1.03
CA SER A 45 -8.84 1.16 -0.98
C SER A 45 -9.39 1.53 -2.36
N ILE A 46 -8.64 1.29 -3.44
CA ILE A 46 -9.14 1.38 -4.81
C ILE A 46 -10.25 0.33 -5.03
N GLY A 47 -10.10 -0.88 -4.50
CA GLY A 47 -11.15 -1.91 -4.53
C GLY A 47 -12.44 -1.45 -3.87
N ASN A 48 -12.37 -0.87 -2.67
CA ASN A 48 -13.53 -0.28 -1.99
C ASN A 48 -14.14 0.85 -2.81
N ALA A 49 -13.32 1.72 -3.41
CA ALA A 49 -13.80 2.79 -4.28
C ALA A 49 -14.54 2.22 -5.49
N MET A 50 -13.99 1.21 -6.17
CA MET A 50 -14.64 0.57 -7.32
C MET A 50 -16.00 -0.04 -6.97
N LEU A 51 -16.10 -0.75 -5.83
CA LEU A 51 -17.36 -1.33 -5.38
C LEU A 51 -18.46 -0.26 -5.26
N ARG A 52 -18.11 0.90 -4.76
CA ARG A 52 -19.05 2.00 -4.49
C ARG A 52 -19.30 2.93 -5.68
N GLU A 53 -18.29 3.18 -6.50
CA GLU A 53 -18.40 4.07 -7.66
C GLU A 53 -19.11 3.42 -8.84
N PHE A 54 -18.93 2.12 -9.02
CA PHE A 54 -19.52 1.37 -10.12
C PHE A 54 -20.69 0.48 -9.68
N ASP A 55 -21.18 0.64 -8.45
CA ASP A 55 -22.31 -0.10 -7.87
C ASP A 55 -22.16 -1.62 -8.08
N LEU A 56 -20.94 -2.14 -7.86
CA LEU A 56 -20.68 -3.57 -8.01
C LEU A 56 -21.39 -4.38 -6.91
N PRO A 57 -21.95 -5.56 -7.23
CA PRO A 57 -22.69 -6.35 -6.25
C PRO A 57 -21.80 -6.86 -5.12
N ILE A 58 -22.21 -6.60 -3.88
CA ILE A 58 -21.53 -7.04 -2.66
C ILE A 58 -22.26 -8.27 -2.11
N LEU A 59 -21.70 -9.46 -2.35
CA LEU A 59 -22.28 -10.75 -1.94
C LEU A 59 -21.59 -11.38 -0.73
N VAL A 60 -20.44 -10.83 -0.30
CA VAL A 60 -19.64 -11.26 0.85
C VAL A 60 -19.08 -10.02 1.54
N PRO A 61 -18.45 -10.11 2.71
CA PRO A 61 -17.87 -8.95 3.38
C PRO A 61 -16.99 -8.11 2.44
N GLU A 62 -17.23 -6.80 2.41
CA GLU A 62 -16.56 -5.86 1.49
C GLU A 62 -15.04 -5.93 1.60
N VAL A 63 -14.54 -6.13 2.82
CA VAL A 63 -13.09 -6.26 3.08
C VAL A 63 -12.46 -7.45 2.36
N ASP A 64 -13.18 -8.58 2.26
CA ASP A 64 -12.68 -9.76 1.54
C ASP A 64 -12.64 -9.51 0.02
N ILE A 65 -13.67 -8.82 -0.49
CA ILE A 65 -13.77 -8.45 -1.91
C ILE A 65 -12.63 -7.49 -2.28
N ALA A 66 -12.38 -6.49 -1.43
CA ALA A 66 -11.33 -5.51 -1.65
C ALA A 66 -9.92 -6.12 -1.55
N ASP A 67 -9.70 -7.10 -0.66
CA ASP A 67 -8.44 -7.85 -0.57
C ASP A 67 -8.21 -8.72 -1.82
N ASP A 68 -9.25 -9.37 -2.33
CA ASP A 68 -9.19 -10.15 -3.56
C ASP A 68 -8.88 -9.27 -4.77
N PHE A 69 -9.61 -8.16 -4.91
CA PHE A 69 -9.34 -7.16 -5.94
C PHE A 69 -7.88 -6.69 -5.86
N ALA A 70 -7.44 -6.23 -4.69
CA ALA A 70 -6.09 -5.69 -4.49
C ALA A 70 -5.02 -6.69 -4.92
N THR A 71 -5.17 -7.96 -4.51
CA THR A 71 -4.19 -9.00 -4.85
C THR A 71 -4.11 -9.25 -6.35
N VAL A 72 -5.26 -9.36 -7.04
CA VAL A 72 -5.29 -9.56 -8.49
C VAL A 72 -4.80 -8.31 -9.23
N PHE A 73 -5.20 -7.12 -8.77
CA PHE A 73 -4.83 -5.85 -9.37
C PHE A 73 -3.33 -5.57 -9.26
N ILE A 74 -2.72 -5.84 -8.10
CA ILE A 74 -1.26 -5.77 -7.90
C ILE A 74 -0.55 -6.78 -8.80
N TYR A 75 -1.02 -8.01 -8.89
CA TYR A 75 -0.43 -9.01 -9.78
C TYR A 75 -0.43 -8.57 -11.26
N LEU A 76 -1.52 -7.94 -11.71
CA LEU A 76 -1.64 -7.44 -13.08
C LEU A 76 -0.86 -6.15 -13.33
N SER A 77 -0.69 -5.31 -12.32
CA SER A 77 -0.06 -3.99 -12.43
C SER A 77 1.45 -4.04 -12.22
N PHE A 78 1.91 -4.86 -11.28
CA PHE A 78 3.31 -5.01 -10.89
C PHE A 78 3.71 -6.50 -10.82
N PRO A 79 3.68 -7.23 -11.95
CA PRO A 79 3.90 -8.67 -11.93
C PRO A 79 5.24 -9.05 -11.28
N GLU A 80 6.32 -8.28 -11.49
CA GLU A 80 7.64 -8.58 -10.93
C GLU A 80 7.71 -8.29 -9.42
N ARG A 81 6.95 -7.31 -8.92
CA ARG A 81 6.90 -6.92 -7.52
C ARG A 81 5.75 -7.57 -6.74
N ALA A 82 4.84 -8.29 -7.38
CA ALA A 82 3.66 -8.87 -6.73
C ALA A 82 4.03 -9.75 -5.51
N ARG A 83 5.14 -10.51 -5.62
CA ARG A 83 5.64 -11.33 -4.51
C ARG A 83 6.01 -10.48 -3.29
N SER A 84 6.78 -9.42 -3.46
CA SER A 84 7.23 -8.57 -2.35
C SER A 84 6.05 -7.84 -1.72
N ILE A 85 5.19 -7.24 -2.52
CA ILE A 85 4.02 -6.46 -2.09
C ILE A 85 3.05 -7.34 -1.27
N ILE A 86 2.64 -8.49 -1.81
CA ILE A 86 1.71 -9.39 -1.14
C ILE A 86 2.33 -10.03 0.10
N SER A 87 3.62 -10.42 0.06
CA SER A 87 4.30 -10.96 1.24
C SER A 87 4.44 -9.93 2.35
N ALA A 88 4.73 -8.67 2.03
CA ALA A 88 4.82 -7.60 3.02
C ALA A 88 3.46 -7.37 3.71
N ARG A 89 2.37 -7.31 2.92
CA ARG A 89 1.02 -7.16 3.47
C ARG A 89 0.60 -8.35 4.33
N ALA A 90 0.87 -9.58 3.88
CA ALA A 90 0.57 -10.79 4.65
C ALA A 90 1.32 -10.81 5.99
N ARG A 91 2.61 -10.44 6.02
CA ARG A 91 3.38 -10.31 7.27
C ARG A 91 2.81 -9.26 8.21
N GLN A 92 2.36 -8.13 7.67
CA GLN A 92 1.74 -7.07 8.46
C GLN A 92 0.45 -7.58 9.13
N HIS A 93 -0.42 -8.30 8.39
CA HIS A 93 -1.60 -8.93 8.98
C HIS A 93 -1.23 -9.94 10.09
N LEU A 94 -0.20 -10.76 9.88
CA LEU A 94 0.27 -11.68 10.90
C LEU A 94 0.82 -10.97 12.16
N ALA A 95 1.40 -9.78 11.98
CA ALA A 95 1.90 -8.97 13.08
C ALA A 95 0.78 -8.23 13.84
N ASP A 96 -0.29 -7.83 13.16
CA ASP A 96 -1.48 -7.25 13.80
C ASP A 96 -2.20 -8.27 14.69
N GLY A 97 -2.36 -9.51 14.21
CA GLY A 97 -2.80 -10.67 15.00
C GLY A 97 -4.10 -10.50 15.78
N LYS A 98 -4.96 -9.54 15.40
CA LYS A 98 -6.19 -9.23 16.11
C LYS A 98 -7.25 -10.30 15.84
N GLU A 99 -7.82 -10.83 16.91
CA GLU A 99 -9.03 -11.62 16.84
C GLU A 99 -10.24 -10.67 16.81
N PRO A 100 -11.06 -10.70 15.76
CA PRO A 100 -12.25 -9.87 15.69
C PRO A 100 -13.29 -10.32 16.71
N SER A 101 -14.20 -9.42 17.09
CA SER A 101 -15.37 -9.80 17.89
C SER A 101 -16.27 -10.74 17.07
N MET A 102 -17.13 -11.51 17.76
CA MET A 102 -18.07 -12.43 17.13
C MET A 102 -19.01 -11.77 16.11
N PHE A 103 -19.25 -10.47 16.24
CA PHE A 103 -20.12 -9.69 15.36
C PHE A 103 -19.35 -8.80 14.37
N SER A 104 -18.03 -8.96 14.27
CA SER A 104 -17.22 -8.19 13.34
C SER A 104 -17.43 -8.68 11.92
N GLU A 105 -17.60 -7.76 10.98
CA GLU A 105 -17.53 -8.03 9.55
C GLU A 105 -16.11 -8.41 9.08
N TYR A 106 -15.11 -8.07 9.89
CA TYR A 106 -13.71 -8.36 9.59
C TYR A 106 -13.35 -9.79 9.97
N ARG A 107 -12.75 -10.50 9.04
CA ARG A 107 -12.08 -11.76 9.36
C ARG A 107 -10.83 -11.50 10.18
N ASN A 108 -10.43 -12.55 10.92
CA ASN A 108 -9.17 -12.52 11.65
C ASN A 108 -7.97 -12.28 10.68
N ASP A 109 -7.00 -11.49 11.12
CA ASP A 109 -5.86 -11.05 10.32
C ASP A 109 -5.04 -12.24 9.78
N ARG A 110 -4.93 -13.33 10.54
CA ARG A 110 -4.27 -14.56 10.08
C ARG A 110 -4.98 -15.16 8.87
N HIS A 111 -6.30 -15.15 8.85
CA HIS A 111 -7.10 -15.63 7.72
C HIS A 111 -6.91 -14.74 6.49
N ARG A 112 -6.92 -13.42 6.69
CA ARG A 112 -6.64 -12.45 5.62
C ARG A 112 -5.25 -12.67 5.02
N ALA A 113 -4.21 -12.82 5.86
CA ALA A 113 -2.87 -13.15 5.39
C ALA A 113 -2.84 -14.41 4.53
N GLY A 114 -3.48 -15.49 5.02
CA GLY A 114 -3.59 -16.75 4.27
C GLY A 114 -4.30 -16.59 2.93
N ARG A 115 -5.39 -15.80 2.87
CA ARG A 115 -6.15 -15.53 1.66
C ARG A 115 -5.31 -14.81 0.60
N LEU A 116 -4.56 -13.77 0.97
CA LEU A 116 -3.65 -13.07 0.06
C LEU A 116 -2.63 -14.02 -0.57
N ILE A 117 -1.98 -14.85 0.26
CA ILE A 117 -0.98 -15.83 -0.21
C ILE A 117 -1.62 -16.88 -1.11
N CYS A 118 -2.77 -17.40 -0.73
CA CYS A 118 -3.55 -18.37 -1.49
C CYS A 118 -3.90 -17.82 -2.89
N LEU A 119 -4.45 -16.61 -2.93
CA LEU A 119 -4.90 -16.00 -4.17
C LEU A 119 -3.74 -15.70 -5.12
N LEU A 120 -2.63 -15.13 -4.63
CA LEU A 120 -1.46 -14.88 -5.46
C LEU A 120 -0.83 -16.19 -5.96
N TYR A 121 -0.69 -17.20 -5.08
CA TYR A 121 -0.17 -18.51 -5.48
C TYR A 121 -1.00 -19.13 -6.60
N GLY A 122 -2.32 -19.04 -6.52
CA GLY A 122 -3.20 -19.64 -7.54
C GLY A 122 -3.22 -18.89 -8.88
N GLN A 123 -2.75 -17.62 -8.94
CA GLN A 123 -2.58 -16.91 -10.22
C GLN A 123 -1.42 -17.51 -11.06
N ASP A 124 -0.32 -17.90 -10.41
CA ASP A 124 0.84 -18.56 -11.02
C ASP A 124 1.53 -19.46 -10.00
N PRO A 125 1.08 -20.74 -9.88
CA PRO A 125 1.62 -21.68 -8.90
C PRO A 125 3.11 -21.97 -9.08
N SER A 126 3.62 -21.92 -10.31
CA SER A 126 5.04 -22.19 -10.60
C SER A 126 5.93 -21.08 -10.03
N ARG A 127 5.55 -19.85 -10.28
CA ARG A 127 6.27 -18.63 -9.86
C ARG A 127 6.23 -18.40 -8.36
N PHE A 128 5.10 -18.68 -7.71
CA PHE A 128 4.88 -18.34 -6.31
C PHE A 128 4.99 -19.51 -5.34
N LYS A 129 5.41 -20.70 -5.80
CA LYS A 129 5.56 -21.92 -4.96
C LYS A 129 6.42 -21.70 -3.72
N SER A 130 7.60 -21.09 -3.88
CA SER A 130 8.53 -20.87 -2.75
C SER A 130 7.95 -19.90 -1.71
N MET A 131 7.26 -18.84 -2.17
CA MET A 131 6.56 -17.91 -1.27
C MET A 131 5.45 -18.63 -0.51
N ALA A 132 4.58 -19.36 -1.20
CA ALA A 132 3.47 -20.09 -0.61
C ALA A 132 3.98 -21.10 0.46
N SER A 133 5.04 -21.84 0.15
CA SER A 133 5.68 -22.76 1.10
C SER A 133 6.25 -22.06 2.33
N TYR A 134 6.85 -20.86 2.16
CA TYR A 134 7.36 -20.05 3.27
C TYR A 134 6.24 -19.67 4.26
N PHE A 135 5.03 -19.34 3.76
CA PHE A 135 3.84 -19.07 4.59
C PHE A 135 3.10 -20.34 5.04
N GLY A 136 3.65 -21.54 4.80
CA GLY A 136 3.11 -22.81 5.25
C GLY A 136 2.05 -23.43 4.33
N LEU A 137 1.76 -22.83 3.16
CA LEU A 137 0.80 -23.37 2.21
C LEU A 137 1.37 -24.60 1.49
N LYS A 138 0.74 -25.78 1.69
CA LYS A 138 1.20 -27.05 1.13
C LYS A 138 0.07 -28.06 0.94
N GLY A 139 0.36 -29.15 0.27
CA GLY A 139 -0.53 -30.31 0.19
C GLY A 139 -1.91 -30.03 -0.36
N ARG A 140 -2.94 -30.44 0.37
CA ARG A 140 -4.35 -30.26 -0.01
C ARG A 140 -4.74 -28.78 -0.12
N GLU A 141 -4.27 -27.94 0.83
CA GLU A 141 -4.60 -26.52 0.84
C GLU A 141 -4.07 -25.81 -0.41
N ALA A 142 -2.85 -26.14 -0.86
CA ALA A 142 -2.30 -25.58 -2.08
C ALA A 142 -3.11 -25.97 -3.33
N ARG A 143 -3.72 -27.18 -3.37
CA ARG A 143 -4.63 -27.56 -4.47
C ARG A 143 -5.92 -26.73 -4.45
N VAL A 144 -6.54 -26.60 -3.27
CA VAL A 144 -7.75 -25.79 -3.09
C VAL A 144 -7.47 -24.33 -3.49
N CYS A 145 -6.33 -23.77 -3.10
CA CYS A 145 -5.94 -22.42 -3.50
C CYS A 145 -5.84 -22.25 -5.03
N ARG A 146 -5.28 -23.21 -5.75
CA ARG A 146 -5.21 -23.13 -7.23
C ARG A 146 -6.60 -23.06 -7.87
N ASP A 147 -7.51 -23.91 -7.43
CA ASP A 147 -8.85 -24.01 -8.02
C ASP A 147 -9.66 -22.74 -7.71
N PHE A 148 -9.74 -22.36 -6.45
CA PHE A 148 -10.43 -21.15 -5.98
C PHE A 148 -9.88 -19.85 -6.59
N SER A 149 -8.56 -19.70 -6.62
CA SER A 149 -7.93 -18.46 -7.10
C SER A 149 -8.09 -18.27 -8.61
N ALA A 150 -8.18 -19.36 -9.37
CA ALA A 150 -8.41 -19.28 -10.81
C ALA A 150 -9.76 -18.64 -11.13
N GLU A 151 -10.79 -18.94 -10.35
CA GLU A 151 -12.14 -18.37 -10.53
C GLU A 151 -12.19 -16.90 -10.13
N ILE A 152 -11.67 -16.56 -8.96
CA ILE A 152 -11.59 -15.18 -8.49
C ILE A 152 -10.77 -14.33 -9.46
N GLY A 153 -9.60 -14.82 -9.88
CA GLY A 153 -8.74 -14.11 -10.82
C GLY A 153 -9.42 -13.87 -12.17
N ARG A 154 -10.19 -14.85 -12.70
CA ARG A 154 -10.98 -14.64 -13.93
C ARG A 154 -12.06 -13.58 -13.74
N SER A 155 -12.77 -13.61 -12.64
CA SER A 155 -13.84 -12.65 -12.32
C SER A 155 -13.28 -11.24 -12.24
N TRP A 156 -12.21 -11.03 -11.46
CA TRP A 156 -11.60 -9.72 -11.33
C TRP A 156 -10.97 -9.22 -12.63
N ARG A 157 -10.32 -10.07 -13.43
CA ARG A 157 -9.81 -9.65 -14.75
C ARG A 157 -10.92 -9.15 -15.68
N ARG A 158 -12.10 -9.74 -15.63
CA ARG A 158 -13.26 -9.26 -16.43
C ARG A 158 -13.72 -7.90 -15.92
N ILE A 159 -13.90 -7.74 -14.61
CA ILE A 159 -14.32 -6.47 -14.00
C ILE A 159 -13.29 -5.38 -14.28
N ILE A 160 -12.01 -5.62 -13.99
CA ILE A 160 -10.94 -4.66 -14.24
C ILE A 160 -10.92 -4.26 -15.73
N LYS A 161 -11.02 -5.22 -16.64
CA LYS A 161 -11.05 -4.93 -18.10
C LYS A 161 -12.22 -4.03 -18.47
N THR A 162 -13.39 -4.22 -17.86
CA THR A 162 -14.60 -3.41 -18.14
C THR A 162 -14.42 -1.96 -17.73
N TYR A 163 -13.74 -1.72 -16.60
CA TYR A 163 -13.55 -0.39 -16.02
C TYR A 163 -12.11 0.13 -16.17
N SER A 164 -11.31 -0.49 -17.04
CA SER A 164 -9.97 0.00 -17.35
C SER A 164 -10.00 1.15 -18.32
N MET A 165 -9.12 2.14 -18.12
CA MET A 165 -8.85 3.16 -19.13
C MET A 165 -8.46 2.52 -20.47
N PRO A 166 -8.99 2.98 -21.58
CA PRO A 166 -8.53 2.58 -22.91
C PRO A 166 -7.02 2.83 -23.07
N PRO A 167 -6.28 1.93 -23.78
CA PRO A 167 -4.84 2.06 -23.92
C PRO A 167 -4.35 3.36 -24.58
N ASP A 168 -5.21 3.98 -25.39
CA ASP A 168 -4.96 5.22 -26.14
C ASP A 168 -5.56 6.46 -25.42
N ALA A 169 -6.24 6.27 -24.30
CA ALA A 169 -6.80 7.38 -23.55
C ALA A 169 -5.67 8.26 -22.98
N ARG A 170 -5.75 9.56 -23.28
CA ARG A 170 -4.92 10.54 -22.60
C ARG A 170 -5.43 10.69 -21.17
N VAL A 171 -4.65 10.23 -20.22
CA VAL A 171 -4.91 10.42 -18.80
C VAL A 171 -4.69 11.90 -18.47
N THR A 172 -5.72 12.71 -18.61
CA THR A 172 -5.65 14.16 -18.35
C THR A 172 -5.75 14.48 -16.88
N GLU A 173 -6.43 13.64 -16.08
CA GLU A 173 -6.62 13.85 -14.64
C GLU A 173 -6.68 12.51 -13.91
N VAL A 174 -5.52 11.96 -13.62
CA VAL A 174 -5.39 10.86 -12.66
C VAL A 174 -5.47 11.44 -11.27
N GLY A 175 -6.02 10.72 -10.32
CA GLY A 175 -6.16 11.17 -8.94
C GLY A 175 -4.95 11.95 -8.40
N ASN A 176 -5.19 12.85 -7.48
CA ASN A 176 -4.15 13.62 -6.82
C ASN A 176 -3.65 12.89 -5.57
N LEU A 177 -2.33 12.89 -5.37
CA LEU A 177 -1.73 12.54 -4.10
C LEU A 177 -1.51 13.82 -3.28
N MET A 178 -2.19 13.95 -2.16
CA MET A 178 -1.99 15.02 -1.19
C MET A 178 -1.29 14.47 0.04
N VAL A 179 -0.24 15.14 0.47
CA VAL A 179 0.63 14.68 1.55
C VAL A 179 0.69 15.74 2.64
N ALA A 180 0.28 15.36 3.85
CA ALA A 180 0.41 16.21 5.04
C ALA A 180 1.89 16.43 5.39
N ASP A 181 2.17 17.52 6.10
CA ASP A 181 3.52 17.83 6.55
C ASP A 181 3.90 17.05 7.82
N THR A 182 3.81 15.72 7.74
CA THR A 182 4.21 14.80 8.79
C THR A 182 5.46 14.02 8.37
N ARG A 183 6.11 13.39 9.34
CA ARG A 183 7.33 12.62 9.10
C ARG A 183 7.12 11.46 8.13
N TYR A 184 6.10 10.66 8.38
CA TYR A 184 5.84 9.45 7.59
C TYR A 184 5.20 9.77 6.25
N ALA A 185 4.32 10.77 6.21
CA ALA A 185 3.73 11.25 4.98
C ALA A 185 4.80 11.77 4.00
N ARG A 186 5.74 12.62 4.49
CA ARG A 186 6.88 13.08 3.68
C ARG A 186 7.77 11.93 3.19
N ALA A 187 7.98 10.89 4.01
CA ALA A 187 8.77 9.73 3.61
C ALA A 187 8.11 8.89 2.51
N LEU A 188 6.76 8.93 2.39
CA LEU A 188 6.02 8.31 1.30
C LEU A 188 5.91 9.18 0.04
N ALA A 189 6.04 10.50 0.18
CA ALA A 189 6.09 11.41 -0.97
C ALA A 189 7.39 11.24 -1.79
N THR A 190 7.94 10.03 -1.83
CA THR A 190 9.05 9.66 -2.69
C THR A 190 8.54 9.51 -4.12
N THR A 191 9.36 9.88 -5.09
CA THR A 191 9.00 9.81 -6.51
C THR A 191 8.50 8.42 -6.93
N GLU A 192 9.13 7.35 -6.42
CA GLU A 192 8.76 5.97 -6.75
C GLU A 192 7.39 5.59 -6.22
N PHE A 193 7.12 5.75 -4.92
CA PHE A 193 5.82 5.41 -4.33
C PHE A 193 4.69 6.24 -4.95
N GLN A 194 4.94 7.51 -5.19
CA GLN A 194 3.99 8.41 -5.82
C GLN A 194 3.66 7.96 -7.25
N GLN A 195 4.66 7.57 -8.03
CA GLN A 195 4.48 7.04 -9.38
C GLN A 195 3.67 5.74 -9.39
N ASP A 196 3.94 4.82 -8.45
CA ASP A 196 3.19 3.58 -8.29
C ASP A 196 1.70 3.86 -7.98
N VAL A 197 1.43 4.82 -7.09
CA VAL A 197 0.06 5.22 -6.74
C VAL A 197 -0.66 5.82 -7.95
N TYR A 198 -0.03 6.75 -8.66
CA TYR A 198 -0.60 7.32 -9.89
C TYR A 198 -0.84 6.25 -10.95
N PHE A 199 0.08 5.33 -11.11
CA PHE A 199 -0.08 4.23 -12.05
C PHE A 199 -1.30 3.36 -11.70
N LEU A 200 -1.51 2.99 -10.43
CA LEU A 200 -2.69 2.23 -10.02
C LEU A 200 -3.99 3.00 -10.25
N LEU A 201 -4.04 4.28 -9.86
CA LEU A 201 -5.22 5.11 -10.04
C LEU A 201 -5.56 5.32 -11.52
N SER A 202 -4.55 5.49 -12.38
CA SER A 202 -4.73 5.72 -13.82
C SER A 202 -5.24 4.50 -14.59
N ARG A 203 -5.16 3.31 -14.02
CA ARG A 203 -5.64 2.10 -14.70
C ARG A 203 -7.15 1.97 -14.74
N ILE A 204 -7.87 2.73 -13.92
CA ILE A 204 -9.33 2.68 -13.80
C ILE A 204 -9.92 3.93 -14.45
N ASP A 205 -10.95 3.72 -15.26
CA ASP A 205 -11.75 4.79 -15.89
C ASP A 205 -12.77 5.34 -14.88
N TRP A 206 -12.29 6.22 -14.00
CA TRP A 206 -13.11 6.82 -12.97
C TRP A 206 -14.10 7.83 -13.55
N HIS A 207 -15.36 7.83 -13.08
CA HIS A 207 -16.37 8.84 -13.46
C HIS A 207 -15.94 10.27 -13.09
N SER A 208 -15.09 10.44 -12.09
CA SER A 208 -14.45 11.69 -11.72
C SER A 208 -13.22 11.42 -10.86
N GLN A 209 -12.39 12.44 -10.66
CA GLN A 209 -11.12 12.35 -9.97
C GLN A 209 -11.20 11.73 -8.57
N ILE A 210 -10.32 10.81 -8.28
CA ILE A 210 -10.08 10.23 -6.94
C ILE A 210 -8.85 10.88 -6.33
N THR A 211 -8.95 11.31 -5.08
CA THR A 211 -7.81 11.85 -4.33
C THR A 211 -7.32 10.82 -3.33
N LEU A 212 -6.00 10.58 -3.29
CA LEU A 212 -5.34 9.88 -2.19
C LEU A 212 -4.70 10.91 -1.27
N ASN A 213 -5.09 10.90 0.01
CA ASN A 213 -4.50 11.74 1.04
C ASN A 213 -3.67 10.89 2.01
N ILE A 214 -2.51 11.41 2.39
CA ILE A 214 -1.75 10.94 3.54
C ILE A 214 -1.84 12.05 4.58
N ASP A 215 -2.61 11.81 5.64
CA ASP A 215 -2.99 12.84 6.62
C ASP A 215 -2.45 12.56 8.02
N ASP A 216 -2.27 13.62 8.79
CA ASP A 216 -2.01 13.54 10.24
C ASP A 216 -3.31 13.16 10.97
N CYS A 217 -3.57 11.88 11.02
CA CYS A 217 -4.75 11.34 11.69
C CYS A 217 -4.44 10.01 12.41
N ASN A 218 -5.34 9.62 13.31
CA ASN A 218 -5.29 8.33 13.97
C ASN A 218 -6.29 7.37 13.33
N GLY A 219 -5.83 6.18 12.96
CA GLY A 219 -6.69 5.16 12.38
C GLY A 219 -5.99 4.29 11.34
N ALA A 220 -6.79 3.83 10.38
CA ALA A 220 -6.34 3.01 9.26
C ALA A 220 -6.50 3.78 7.94
N ALA A 221 -6.45 3.05 6.83
CA ALA A 221 -6.87 3.59 5.55
C ALA A 221 -8.40 3.54 5.43
N THR A 222 -8.99 4.59 4.89
CA THR A 222 -10.44 4.72 4.70
C THR A 222 -10.78 5.25 3.30
N TRP A 223 -11.95 4.88 2.81
CA TRP A 223 -12.54 5.44 1.61
C TRP A 223 -13.77 6.28 1.95
N SER A 224 -13.83 7.50 1.43
CA SER A 224 -15.00 8.40 1.54
C SER A 224 -15.63 8.59 0.16
N ARG A 225 -16.83 8.04 -0.04
CA ARG A 225 -17.59 8.20 -1.29
C ARG A 225 -17.91 9.66 -1.56
N ASN A 226 -18.45 10.38 -0.58
CA ASN A 226 -18.84 11.78 -0.73
C ASN A 226 -17.64 12.70 -1.02
N GLY A 227 -16.48 12.41 -0.42
CA GLY A 227 -15.23 13.15 -0.64
C GLY A 227 -14.42 12.64 -1.83
N ARG A 228 -14.79 11.51 -2.43
CA ARG A 228 -14.02 10.79 -3.47
C ARG A 228 -12.55 10.69 -3.09
N ARG A 229 -12.32 10.29 -1.84
CA ARG A 229 -11.02 10.37 -1.19
C ARG A 229 -10.67 9.08 -0.49
N ILE A 230 -9.47 8.59 -0.77
CA ILE A 230 -8.77 7.59 0.04
C ILE A 230 -7.90 8.35 1.03
N THR A 231 -8.03 8.07 2.32
CA THR A 231 -7.17 8.67 3.36
C THR A 231 -6.36 7.58 4.03
N ILE A 232 -5.05 7.77 4.14
CA ILE A 232 -4.13 6.92 4.91
C ILE A 232 -3.60 7.76 6.06
N CYS A 233 -3.84 7.33 7.30
CA CYS A 233 -3.37 8.04 8.49
C CYS A 233 -1.87 7.82 8.72
N ASP A 234 -1.15 8.86 9.12
CA ASP A 234 0.26 8.82 9.47
C ASP A 234 0.56 7.77 10.55
N SER A 235 -0.32 7.66 11.56
CA SER A 235 -0.24 6.62 12.61
C SER A 235 -0.31 5.18 12.05
N TYR A 236 -0.98 4.99 10.92
CA TYR A 236 -1.05 3.68 10.25
C TYR A 236 0.28 3.32 9.58
N ILE A 237 0.92 4.32 8.95
CA ILE A 237 2.22 4.18 8.31
C ILE A 237 3.29 3.88 9.39
N GLU A 238 3.26 4.63 10.50
CA GLU A 238 4.14 4.40 11.64
C GLU A 238 4.04 2.96 12.18
N ARG A 239 2.81 2.45 12.32
CA ARG A 239 2.58 1.09 12.77
C ARG A 239 3.20 0.06 11.83
N PHE A 240 3.03 0.24 10.52
CA PHE A 240 3.63 -0.65 9.52
C PHE A 240 5.15 -0.64 9.59
N GLU A 241 5.76 0.55 9.71
CA GLU A 241 7.21 0.67 9.83
C GLU A 241 7.73 -0.04 11.07
N LYS A 242 7.07 0.10 12.22
CA LYS A 242 7.45 -0.61 13.46
C LYS A 242 7.34 -2.13 13.34
N GLN A 243 6.41 -2.64 12.53
CA GLN A 243 6.17 -4.07 12.35
C GLN A 243 7.07 -4.72 11.29
N LEU A 244 7.39 -3.99 10.22
CA LEU A 244 8.02 -4.54 9.02
C LEU A 244 9.51 -4.19 8.86
N SER A 245 10.02 -3.18 9.58
CA SER A 245 11.43 -2.76 9.52
C SER A 245 12.39 -3.68 10.29
N LYS A 246 11.85 -4.67 11.00
CA LYS A 246 12.63 -5.66 11.79
C LYS A 246 13.20 -6.77 10.92
#